data_b272a85a17b33269fc663e865ac4a6de
#
_entry.id   b272a85a17b33269fc663e865ac4a6de
#
_cell.length_a   1.000
_cell.length_b   1.000
_cell.length_c   1.000
_cell.angle_alpha   90.00
_cell.angle_beta   90.00
_cell.angle_gamma   90.00
#
_symmetry.space_group_name_H-M   'P 1'
#
loop_
_entity.id
_entity.type
_entity.pdbx_description
1 polymer ?
#
loop_
_entity_poly.entity_id
_entity_poly.type
_entity_poly.pdbx_seq_one_letter_code
_entity_poly.pdbx_strand_id
1 'polypeptide(L)'
;VPFGLARKTFYAKEVIVAAGTYNSQKLLHRMKDSRVLPLISDHLGELSRTNSEALTGAMMKNTDIDFSQGSAITSSFFPDEHTHIEPVRYGKGSNLMGLMQTIMTDGFSSKLRRRQWWKSFFANPSLLKSVLDVRKWSQRTVIALTMQNVDSFISVKPKRSWFGWHLTSTNDPEHPNATYIPAANEVVRKIADKYGGTPGGHIGDLVSAPFTAHFVGGCVIGESAETGVIDAYHRVWNYPTLHIVDGSTITANLGVNPSLTITAQAERALSLWPNKGDEDPRPIQNLGYKIISPVAPHSPFVPKGAVGELTVS
;
A
#
# COMPACT_ATOMS: atom_id res chain seq x y z
N VAL A 1 -18.77 -2.43 22.80
CA VAL A 1 -17.88 -1.26 22.86
C VAL A 1 -17.28 -1.26 24.27
N PRO A 2 -15.96 -1.41 24.45
CA PRO A 2 -15.36 -1.26 25.75
C PRO A 2 -15.60 0.17 26.24
N PHE A 3 -15.93 0.32 27.53
CA PHE A 3 -16.11 1.61 28.22
C PHE A 3 -17.37 2.41 27.91
N GLY A 4 -18.52 1.80 27.65
CA GLY A 4 -19.79 2.51 27.70
C GLY A 4 -20.00 3.64 26.67
N LEU A 5 -19.24 3.64 25.58
CA LEU A 5 -19.43 4.59 24.51
C LEU A 5 -20.79 4.34 23.82
N ALA A 6 -21.65 5.35 23.80
CA ALA A 6 -22.94 5.28 23.15
C ALA A 6 -22.77 5.00 21.65
N ARG A 7 -23.51 4.01 21.15
CA ARG A 7 -23.60 3.76 19.71
C ARG A 7 -24.46 4.84 19.06
N LYS A 8 -23.95 5.45 17.97
CA LYS A 8 -24.75 6.32 17.12
C LYS A 8 -25.02 5.58 15.80
N THR A 9 -26.28 5.63 15.35
CA THR A 9 -26.68 5.06 14.06
C THR A 9 -26.96 6.23 13.12
N PHE A 10 -26.42 6.11 11.90
CA PHE A 10 -26.68 7.04 10.80
C PHE A 10 -27.40 6.27 9.69
N TYR A 11 -28.34 6.94 9.04
CA TYR A 11 -29.08 6.42 7.90
C TYR A 11 -28.67 7.20 6.65
N ALA A 12 -28.39 6.49 5.57
CA ALA A 12 -28.03 7.08 4.29
C ALA A 12 -28.62 6.23 3.15
N LYS A 13 -28.86 6.85 2.00
CA LYS A 13 -29.27 6.14 0.77
C LYS A 13 -28.09 5.38 0.17
N GLU A 14 -26.92 6.00 0.21
CA GLU A 14 -25.67 5.47 -0.33
C GLU A 14 -24.59 5.52 0.76
N VAL A 15 -23.71 4.55 0.77
CA VAL A 15 -22.56 4.48 1.68
C VAL A 15 -21.28 4.32 0.88
N ILE A 16 -20.31 5.20 1.12
CA ILE A 16 -18.98 5.14 0.50
C ILE A 16 -17.97 4.71 1.55
N VAL A 17 -17.26 3.63 1.29
CA VAL A 17 -16.12 3.18 2.09
C VAL A 17 -14.84 3.67 1.42
N ALA A 18 -14.11 4.54 2.13
CA ALA A 18 -12.83 5.11 1.74
C ALA A 18 -11.86 5.07 2.95
N ALA A 19 -11.77 3.91 3.60
CA ALA A 19 -11.06 3.74 4.87
C ALA A 19 -9.60 3.31 4.70
N GLY A 20 -9.11 3.24 3.48
CA GLY A 20 -7.82 2.69 3.10
C GLY A 20 -7.84 1.16 3.06
N THR A 21 -7.00 0.59 2.21
CA THR A 21 -7.04 -0.84 1.82
C THR A 21 -7.21 -1.80 2.99
N TYR A 22 -6.38 -1.66 4.04
CA TYR A 22 -6.43 -2.57 5.19
C TYR A 22 -7.75 -2.44 5.97
N ASN A 23 -8.20 -1.21 6.25
CA ASN A 23 -9.38 -1.00 7.06
C ASN A 23 -10.67 -1.32 6.29
N SER A 24 -10.72 -1.03 4.98
CA SER A 24 -11.84 -1.42 4.11
C SER A 24 -11.99 -2.93 4.05
N GLN A 25 -10.91 -3.67 3.78
CA GLN A 25 -10.94 -5.13 3.83
C GLN A 25 -11.35 -5.65 5.22
N LYS A 26 -10.76 -5.09 6.29
CA LYS A 26 -11.07 -5.49 7.67
C LYS A 26 -12.54 -5.27 8.03
N LEU A 27 -13.11 -4.14 7.61
CA LEU A 27 -14.52 -3.82 7.82
C LEU A 27 -15.41 -4.81 7.09
N LEU A 28 -15.17 -5.02 5.79
CA LEU A 28 -15.99 -5.89 4.95
C LEU A 28 -15.90 -7.36 5.38
N HIS A 29 -14.71 -7.87 5.71
CA HIS A 29 -14.56 -9.22 6.27
C HIS A 29 -15.34 -9.38 7.59
N ARG A 30 -15.30 -8.38 8.47
CA ARG A 30 -16.08 -8.42 9.72
C ARG A 30 -17.58 -8.42 9.45
N MET A 31 -18.05 -7.61 8.52
CA MET A 31 -19.46 -7.54 8.16
C MET A 31 -19.94 -8.86 7.55
N LYS A 32 -19.13 -9.52 6.72
CA LYS A 32 -19.40 -10.84 6.16
C LYS A 32 -19.45 -11.90 7.26
N ASP A 33 -18.43 -11.99 8.11
CA ASP A 33 -18.31 -12.96 9.20
C ASP A 33 -19.42 -12.83 10.25
N SER A 34 -19.84 -11.60 10.54
CA SER A 34 -20.94 -11.32 11.49
C SER A 34 -22.32 -11.46 10.87
N ARG A 35 -22.41 -11.85 9.61
CA ARG A 35 -23.65 -11.98 8.83
C ARG A 35 -24.47 -10.69 8.70
N VAL A 36 -23.83 -9.54 8.85
CA VAL A 36 -24.44 -8.23 8.55
C VAL A 36 -24.56 -8.02 7.05
N LEU A 37 -23.49 -8.36 6.29
CA LEU A 37 -23.48 -8.36 4.83
C LEU A 37 -22.97 -9.73 4.32
N PRO A 38 -23.79 -10.79 4.43
CA PRO A 38 -23.34 -12.18 4.17
C PRO A 38 -23.05 -12.46 2.69
N LEU A 39 -23.59 -11.66 1.76
CA LEU A 39 -23.46 -11.86 0.31
C LEU A 39 -22.25 -11.13 -0.30
N ILE A 40 -21.37 -10.55 0.53
CA ILE A 40 -20.08 -10.02 0.01
C ILE A 40 -19.33 -11.18 -0.64
N SER A 41 -18.75 -10.92 -1.81
CA SER A 41 -18.01 -11.89 -2.62
C SER A 41 -16.94 -12.64 -1.82
N ASP A 42 -16.69 -13.89 -2.17
CA ASP A 42 -15.58 -14.70 -1.61
C ASP A 42 -14.21 -14.25 -2.09
N HIS A 43 -14.17 -13.45 -3.17
CA HIS A 43 -12.93 -12.80 -3.67
C HIS A 43 -12.44 -11.64 -2.80
N LEU A 44 -13.17 -11.28 -1.73
CA LEU A 44 -12.71 -10.25 -0.79
C LEU A 44 -11.34 -10.63 -0.20
N GLY A 45 -10.38 -9.74 -0.36
CA GLY A 45 -9.00 -9.91 0.09
C GLY A 45 -8.08 -10.58 -0.93
N GLU A 46 -8.59 -11.12 -2.03
CA GLU A 46 -7.78 -11.65 -3.13
C GLU A 46 -7.16 -10.51 -3.94
N LEU A 47 -6.06 -10.80 -4.66
CA LEU A 47 -5.28 -9.81 -5.40
C LEU A 47 -4.92 -8.58 -4.57
N SER A 48 -4.69 -8.77 -3.26
CA SER A 48 -4.07 -7.73 -2.44
C SER A 48 -2.62 -7.57 -2.83
N ARG A 49 -2.17 -6.34 -3.02
CA ARG A 49 -0.87 -6.01 -3.59
C ARG A 49 -0.01 -5.25 -2.59
N THR A 50 1.29 -5.47 -2.66
CA THR A 50 2.29 -4.82 -1.80
C THR A 50 3.20 -3.88 -2.57
N ASN A 51 2.89 -3.61 -3.84
CA ASN A 51 3.72 -2.87 -4.79
C ASN A 51 5.12 -3.51 -4.99
N SER A 52 5.26 -4.78 -4.59
CA SER A 52 6.54 -5.54 -4.61
C SER A 52 7.70 -4.71 -4.03
N GLU A 53 7.58 -4.28 -2.77
CA GLU A 53 8.48 -3.29 -2.17
C GLU A 53 9.62 -3.88 -1.38
N ALA A 54 10.75 -3.15 -1.39
CA ALA A 54 11.83 -3.29 -0.44
C ALA A 54 12.23 -1.93 0.12
N LEU A 55 12.47 -1.88 1.43
CA LEU A 55 13.03 -0.73 2.14
C LEU A 55 14.43 -1.06 2.61
N THR A 56 15.39 -0.37 2.03
CA THR A 56 16.81 -0.48 2.39
C THR A 56 17.38 0.91 2.66
N GLY A 57 18.51 1.02 3.34
CA GLY A 57 19.03 2.36 3.64
C GLY A 57 20.54 2.35 3.90
N ALA A 58 21.21 3.44 3.53
CA ALA A 58 22.60 3.70 3.83
C ALA A 58 22.69 4.70 4.99
N MET A 59 23.36 4.33 6.05
CA MET A 59 23.55 5.16 7.23
C MET A 59 24.98 5.68 7.30
N MET A 60 25.14 7.00 7.24
CA MET A 60 26.42 7.66 7.26
C MET A 60 26.98 7.72 8.68
N LYS A 61 28.30 7.55 8.84
CA LYS A 61 28.96 7.67 10.15
C LYS A 61 29.07 9.12 10.57
N ASN A 62 29.64 9.92 9.70
CA ASN A 62 29.78 11.37 9.85
C ASN A 62 29.43 12.02 8.51
N THR A 63 28.62 13.07 8.55
CA THR A 63 28.30 13.84 7.37
C THR A 63 27.95 15.26 7.77
N ASP A 64 28.38 16.22 6.96
CA ASP A 64 27.95 17.62 7.04
C ASP A 64 26.60 17.83 6.33
N ILE A 65 26.11 16.79 5.67
CA ILE A 65 24.82 16.80 4.96
C ILE A 65 23.73 16.33 5.90
N ASP A 66 22.69 17.14 6.07
CA ASP A 66 21.46 16.75 6.78
C ASP A 66 20.46 16.17 5.77
N PHE A 67 20.36 14.85 5.71
CA PHE A 67 19.46 14.14 4.80
C PHE A 67 17.98 14.26 5.19
N SER A 68 17.63 14.83 6.33
CA SER A 68 16.24 15.08 6.72
C SER A 68 15.66 16.36 6.09
N GLN A 69 16.46 17.14 5.38
CA GLN A 69 16.03 18.40 4.76
C GLN A 69 15.38 18.17 3.40
N GLY A 70 14.32 18.92 3.11
CA GLY A 70 13.57 18.88 1.85
C GLY A 70 12.31 18.01 1.90
N SER A 71 11.70 17.81 0.73
CA SER A 71 10.50 16.97 0.58
C SER A 71 10.81 15.50 0.86
N ALA A 72 9.80 14.74 1.28
CA ALA A 72 9.95 13.32 1.61
C ALA A 72 10.54 12.52 0.43
N ILE A 73 10.07 12.79 -0.79
CA ILE A 73 10.54 12.18 -2.04
C ILE A 73 10.84 13.31 -3.03
N THR A 74 12.01 13.30 -3.66
CA THR A 74 12.45 14.37 -4.55
C THR A 74 12.97 13.93 -5.90
N SER A 75 13.32 12.67 -6.05
CA SER A 75 13.89 12.11 -7.27
C SER A 75 13.62 10.62 -7.35
N SER A 76 13.75 10.07 -8.54
CA SER A 76 13.61 8.63 -8.77
C SER A 76 14.44 8.21 -9.98
N PHE A 77 14.69 6.93 -10.09
CA PHE A 77 15.32 6.34 -11.28
C PHE A 77 14.90 4.87 -11.42
N PHE A 78 15.08 4.34 -12.61
CA PHE A 78 14.76 2.97 -12.99
C PHE A 78 16.07 2.24 -13.31
N PRO A 79 16.55 1.34 -12.43
CA PRO A 79 17.74 0.52 -12.71
C PRO A 79 17.48 -0.54 -13.77
N ASP A 80 16.24 -0.96 -13.94
CA ASP A 80 15.74 -1.90 -14.95
C ASP A 80 14.29 -1.58 -15.31
N GLU A 81 13.71 -2.34 -16.26
CA GLU A 81 12.35 -2.13 -16.80
C GLU A 81 11.24 -2.25 -15.73
N HIS A 82 11.47 -3.04 -14.70
CA HIS A 82 10.44 -3.37 -13.71
C HIS A 82 10.66 -2.71 -12.35
N THR A 83 11.81 -2.12 -12.12
CA THR A 83 12.22 -1.61 -10.81
C THR A 83 12.32 -0.09 -10.80
N HIS A 84 11.62 0.54 -9.88
CA HIS A 84 11.67 1.97 -9.59
C HIS A 84 12.26 2.18 -8.19
N ILE A 85 13.23 3.06 -8.07
CA ILE A 85 13.88 3.39 -6.81
C ILE A 85 13.82 4.89 -6.57
N GLU A 86 13.42 5.26 -5.36
CA GLU A 86 13.38 6.65 -4.92
C GLU A 86 13.97 6.83 -3.52
N PRO A 87 14.66 7.94 -3.24
CA PRO A 87 15.11 8.27 -1.90
C PRO A 87 13.92 8.78 -1.07
N VAL A 88 13.76 8.21 0.11
CA VAL A 88 12.76 8.63 1.08
C VAL A 88 13.44 9.31 2.26
N ARG A 89 12.89 10.44 2.70
CA ARG A 89 13.35 11.18 3.87
C ARG A 89 12.30 11.17 4.96
N TYR A 90 12.79 11.02 6.18
CA TYR A 90 12.00 11.28 7.38
C TYR A 90 12.38 12.63 7.96
N GLY A 91 11.41 13.36 8.48
CA GLY A 91 11.65 14.64 9.15
C GLY A 91 12.63 14.50 10.33
N LYS A 92 13.33 15.58 10.65
CA LYS A 92 14.26 15.64 11.77
C LYS A 92 13.58 15.19 13.07
N GLY A 93 14.20 14.24 13.77
CA GLY A 93 13.66 13.68 15.00
C GLY A 93 12.97 12.31 14.84
N SER A 94 12.66 11.86 13.61
CA SER A 94 12.07 10.53 13.35
C SER A 94 13.10 9.39 13.50
N ASN A 95 13.85 9.40 14.58
CA ASN A 95 15.02 8.53 14.75
C ASN A 95 14.67 7.08 15.10
N LEU A 96 13.51 6.83 15.72
CA LEU A 96 13.08 5.48 16.10
C LEU A 96 12.83 4.56 14.91
N MET A 97 12.63 5.12 13.71
CA MET A 97 12.55 4.33 12.48
C MET A 97 13.83 3.53 12.21
N GLY A 98 14.97 3.98 12.73
CA GLY A 98 16.24 3.25 12.66
C GLY A 98 16.22 1.87 13.35
N LEU A 99 15.30 1.63 14.29
CA LEU A 99 15.13 0.31 14.90
C LEU A 99 14.58 -0.76 13.94
N MET A 100 14.03 -0.34 12.81
CA MET A 100 13.60 -1.24 11.74
C MET A 100 14.76 -1.69 10.84
N GLN A 101 15.93 -1.06 10.96
CA GLN A 101 17.13 -1.43 10.21
C GLN A 101 17.87 -2.61 10.83
N THR A 102 18.56 -3.37 9.98
CA THR A 102 19.46 -4.44 10.39
C THR A 102 20.63 -4.54 9.42
N ILE A 103 21.59 -5.43 9.70
CA ILE A 103 22.70 -5.73 8.79
C ILE A 103 22.13 -6.20 7.45
N MET A 104 22.57 -5.60 6.35
CA MET A 104 22.16 -5.97 5.00
C MET A 104 22.60 -7.39 4.67
N THR A 105 21.70 -8.15 4.08
CA THR A 105 21.93 -9.53 3.63
C THR A 105 21.34 -9.74 2.24
N ASP A 106 21.89 -10.72 1.51
CA ASP A 106 21.47 -11.04 0.15
C ASP A 106 20.83 -12.42 0.06
N GLY A 107 20.05 -12.62 -1.01
CA GLY A 107 19.52 -13.92 -1.41
C GLY A 107 18.05 -14.14 -1.13
N PHE A 108 17.44 -15.02 -1.92
CA PHE A 108 15.99 -15.28 -1.93
C PHE A 108 15.48 -16.12 -0.75
N SER A 109 16.38 -16.78 0.01
CA SER A 109 16.01 -17.62 1.14
C SER A 109 16.28 -16.94 2.48
N SER A 110 15.28 -16.89 3.37
CA SER A 110 15.44 -16.39 4.73
C SER A 110 16.51 -17.17 5.53
N LYS A 111 16.65 -18.48 5.26
CA LYS A 111 17.71 -19.31 5.88
C LYS A 111 19.10 -18.82 5.49
N LEU A 112 19.30 -18.51 4.20
CA LEU A 112 20.56 -17.98 3.69
C LEU A 112 20.84 -16.60 4.29
N ARG A 113 19.84 -15.70 4.28
CA ARG A 113 19.98 -14.34 4.84
C ARG A 113 20.33 -14.38 6.33
N ARG A 114 19.65 -15.21 7.14
CA ARG A 114 20.00 -15.38 8.57
C ARG A 114 21.42 -15.90 8.77
N ARG A 115 21.87 -16.86 7.93
CA ARG A 115 23.26 -17.36 7.99
C ARG A 115 24.27 -16.25 7.68
N GLN A 116 24.01 -15.46 6.64
CA GLN A 116 24.84 -14.30 6.29
C GLN A 116 24.85 -13.26 7.40
N TRP A 117 23.70 -12.95 7.99
CA TRP A 117 23.55 -12.02 9.10
C TRP A 117 24.46 -12.41 10.28
N TRP A 118 24.36 -13.67 10.71
CA TRP A 118 25.21 -14.18 11.80
C TRP A 118 26.69 -14.15 11.43
N LYS A 119 27.04 -14.55 10.21
CA LYS A 119 28.42 -14.48 9.71
C LYS A 119 28.94 -13.04 9.75
N SER A 120 28.18 -12.07 9.27
CA SER A 120 28.57 -10.65 9.26
C SER A 120 28.67 -10.09 10.68
N PHE A 121 27.75 -10.46 11.57
CA PHE A 121 27.75 -10.05 12.97
C PHE A 121 29.02 -10.54 13.70
N PHE A 122 29.37 -11.83 13.58
CA PHE A 122 30.57 -12.37 14.23
C PHE A 122 31.89 -11.88 13.60
N ALA A 123 31.88 -11.62 12.28
CA ALA A 123 33.05 -11.06 11.61
C ALA A 123 33.29 -9.59 11.97
N ASN A 124 32.24 -8.82 12.16
CA ASN A 124 32.32 -7.40 12.50
C ASN A 124 31.10 -6.93 13.34
N PRO A 125 31.13 -7.13 14.66
CA PRO A 125 30.03 -6.71 15.55
C PRO A 125 29.74 -5.21 15.51
N SER A 126 30.70 -4.39 15.07
CA SER A 126 30.52 -2.94 14.94
C SER A 126 29.50 -2.56 13.85
N LEU A 127 29.22 -3.45 12.88
CA LEU A 127 28.17 -3.25 11.88
C LEU A 127 26.78 -3.15 12.54
N LEU A 128 26.47 -4.07 13.45
CA LEU A 128 25.19 -4.03 14.16
C LEU A 128 25.06 -2.77 15.02
N LYS A 129 26.14 -2.41 15.73
CA LYS A 129 26.18 -1.16 16.50
C LYS A 129 25.95 0.06 15.60
N SER A 130 26.52 0.05 14.39
CA SER A 130 26.35 1.13 13.44
C SER A 130 24.91 1.25 12.94
N VAL A 131 24.27 0.12 12.54
CA VAL A 131 22.89 0.15 12.01
C VAL A 131 21.83 0.37 13.10
N LEU A 132 22.11 0.02 14.36
CA LEU A 132 21.19 0.26 15.48
C LEU A 132 21.44 1.60 16.19
N ASP A 133 22.41 2.38 15.77
CA ASP A 133 22.62 3.71 16.33
C ASP A 133 21.58 4.70 15.84
N VAL A 134 20.51 4.83 16.60
CA VAL A 134 19.38 5.73 16.27
C VAL A 134 19.68 7.22 16.49
N ARG A 135 20.85 7.60 17.01
CA ARG A 135 21.17 9.02 17.25
C ARG A 135 21.27 9.77 15.92
N LYS A 136 20.43 10.80 15.77
CA LYS A 136 20.32 11.60 14.54
C LYS A 136 20.11 10.71 13.29
N TRP A 137 19.43 9.56 13.44
CA TRP A 137 19.27 8.60 12.34
C TRP A 137 18.61 9.24 11.12
N SER A 138 17.54 10.01 11.30
CA SER A 138 16.86 10.69 10.19
C SER A 138 17.74 11.69 9.44
N GLN A 139 18.71 12.29 10.11
CA GLN A 139 19.60 13.29 9.52
C GLN A 139 20.76 12.67 8.75
N ARG A 140 21.14 11.43 9.04
CA ARG A 140 22.32 10.76 8.47
C ARG A 140 22.01 9.51 7.66
N THR A 141 20.73 9.23 7.40
CA THR A 141 20.31 8.05 6.64
C THR A 141 19.63 8.44 5.34
N VAL A 142 20.06 7.81 4.25
CA VAL A 142 19.34 7.80 2.99
C VAL A 142 18.63 6.47 2.87
N ILE A 143 17.30 6.51 2.73
CA ILE A 143 16.47 5.33 2.53
C ILE A 143 16.19 5.21 1.05
N ALA A 144 16.34 4.02 0.51
CA ALA A 144 15.90 3.65 -0.83
C ALA A 144 14.60 2.84 -0.72
N LEU A 145 13.51 3.45 -1.16
CA LEU A 145 12.25 2.76 -1.39
C LEU A 145 12.31 2.20 -2.81
N THR A 146 12.25 0.89 -2.91
CA THR A 146 12.26 0.16 -4.18
C THR A 146 10.90 -0.45 -4.40
N MET A 147 10.32 -0.24 -5.57
CA MET A 147 9.00 -0.72 -5.98
C MET A 147 9.11 -1.42 -7.33
N GLN A 148 8.27 -2.44 -7.56
CA GLN A 148 8.26 -3.17 -8.83
C GLN A 148 6.85 -3.35 -9.37
N ASN A 149 6.71 -3.27 -10.71
CA ASN A 149 5.45 -3.50 -11.43
C ASN A 149 5.22 -4.97 -11.81
N VAL A 150 5.84 -5.89 -11.08
CA VAL A 150 5.70 -7.34 -11.32
C VAL A 150 4.34 -7.84 -10.83
N ASP A 151 3.82 -8.88 -11.49
CA ASP A 151 2.53 -9.48 -11.11
C ASP A 151 2.68 -10.43 -9.91
N SER A 152 2.77 -9.85 -8.73
CA SER A 152 2.81 -10.57 -7.45
C SER A 152 1.68 -10.11 -6.53
N PHE A 153 1.11 -11.01 -5.73
CA PHE A 153 0.02 -10.67 -4.82
C PHE A 153 -0.08 -11.61 -3.62
N ILE A 154 -0.87 -11.18 -2.65
CA ILE A 154 -1.25 -11.96 -1.47
C ILE A 154 -2.77 -12.09 -1.40
N SER A 155 -3.25 -13.13 -0.76
CA SER A 155 -4.63 -13.25 -0.32
C SER A 155 -4.73 -12.88 1.15
N VAL A 156 -5.66 -11.98 1.48
CA VAL A 156 -5.93 -11.55 2.86
C VAL A 156 -7.25 -12.15 3.31
N LYS A 157 -7.20 -12.90 4.39
CA LYS A 157 -8.39 -13.62 4.90
C LYS A 157 -8.51 -13.46 6.42
N PRO A 158 -9.74 -13.52 6.97
CA PRO A 158 -9.92 -13.49 8.41
C PRO A 158 -9.41 -14.77 9.05
N LYS A 159 -8.82 -14.64 10.22
CA LYS A 159 -8.40 -15.75 11.06
C LYS A 159 -8.86 -15.51 12.50
N ARG A 160 -9.34 -16.57 13.15
CA ARG A 160 -9.61 -16.58 14.59
C ARG A 160 -8.47 -17.31 15.30
N SER A 161 -7.92 -16.67 16.31
CA SER A 161 -6.85 -17.24 17.14
C SER A 161 -7.12 -16.93 18.62
N TRP A 162 -6.22 -17.35 19.50
CA TRP A 162 -6.24 -16.96 20.91
C TRP A 162 -6.30 -15.45 21.13
N PHE A 163 -5.67 -14.68 20.22
CA PHE A 163 -5.71 -13.21 20.23
C PHE A 163 -6.97 -12.60 19.61
N GLY A 164 -7.99 -13.41 19.37
CA GLY A 164 -9.25 -12.98 18.77
C GLY A 164 -9.24 -13.01 17.24
N TRP A 165 -10.17 -12.27 16.66
CA TRP A 165 -10.35 -12.14 15.22
C TRP A 165 -9.35 -11.10 14.64
N HIS A 166 -8.60 -11.50 13.63
CA HIS A 166 -7.65 -10.64 12.90
C HIS A 166 -7.56 -11.05 11.43
N LEU A 167 -6.98 -10.18 10.60
CA LEU A 167 -6.63 -10.54 9.23
C LEU A 167 -5.26 -11.19 9.19
N THR A 168 -5.09 -12.17 8.33
CA THR A 168 -3.82 -12.80 7.97
C THR A 168 -3.64 -12.78 6.47
N SER A 169 -2.40 -12.90 6.00
CA SER A 169 -2.08 -12.97 4.58
C SER A 169 -1.37 -14.27 4.24
N THR A 170 -1.59 -14.72 3.01
CA THR A 170 -0.88 -15.84 2.40
C THR A 170 -0.35 -15.41 1.04
N ASN A 171 0.91 -15.77 0.72
CA ASN A 171 1.45 -15.57 -0.62
C ASN A 171 0.76 -16.47 -1.61
N ASP A 172 0.57 -15.96 -2.82
CA ASP A 172 0.23 -16.81 -3.95
C ASP A 172 1.46 -17.65 -4.36
N PRO A 173 1.32 -18.95 -4.61
CA PRO A 173 2.45 -19.81 -4.94
C PRO A 173 3.00 -19.56 -6.36
N GLU A 174 2.17 -19.11 -7.31
CA GLU A 174 2.56 -18.84 -8.69
C GLU A 174 3.07 -17.40 -8.87
N HIS A 175 2.54 -16.47 -8.06
CA HIS A 175 2.85 -15.04 -8.10
C HIS A 175 3.33 -14.52 -6.73
N PRO A 176 4.38 -15.10 -6.14
CA PRO A 176 4.81 -14.73 -4.79
C PRO A 176 5.39 -13.32 -4.76
N ASN A 177 5.13 -12.61 -3.66
CA ASN A 177 5.80 -11.33 -3.42
C ASN A 177 7.31 -11.50 -3.32
N ALA A 178 8.04 -10.56 -3.91
CA ALA A 178 9.47 -10.50 -3.77
C ALA A 178 9.86 -10.31 -2.29
N THR A 179 10.72 -11.21 -1.80
CA THR A 179 11.31 -11.12 -0.45
C THR A 179 12.76 -10.61 -0.48
N TYR A 180 13.27 -10.37 -1.68
CA TYR A 180 14.59 -9.85 -1.95
C TYR A 180 14.63 -9.24 -3.35
N ILE A 181 15.06 -8.00 -3.44
CA ILE A 181 15.23 -7.26 -4.70
C ILE A 181 16.71 -6.89 -4.82
N PRO A 182 17.51 -7.57 -5.68
CA PRO A 182 18.95 -7.35 -5.78
C PRO A 182 19.32 -5.88 -6.08
N ALA A 183 18.58 -5.22 -6.96
CA ALA A 183 18.82 -3.84 -7.33
C ALA A 183 18.74 -2.88 -6.13
N ALA A 184 17.83 -3.11 -5.17
CA ALA A 184 17.72 -2.32 -3.95
C ALA A 184 19.00 -2.39 -3.12
N ASN A 185 19.53 -3.59 -2.91
CA ASN A 185 20.76 -3.80 -2.13
C ASN A 185 21.98 -3.19 -2.83
N GLU A 186 22.07 -3.36 -4.16
CA GLU A 186 23.20 -2.81 -4.94
C GLU A 186 23.24 -1.28 -4.86
N VAL A 187 22.11 -0.63 -5.04
CA VAL A 187 21.99 0.84 -4.98
C VAL A 187 22.40 1.36 -3.61
N VAL A 188 21.91 0.74 -2.53
CA VAL A 188 22.24 1.17 -1.17
C VAL A 188 23.71 0.96 -0.84
N ARG A 189 24.36 -0.10 -1.35
CA ARG A 189 25.80 -0.26 -1.24
C ARG A 189 26.56 0.87 -1.95
N LYS A 190 26.18 1.20 -3.18
CA LYS A 190 26.77 2.31 -3.92
C LYS A 190 26.62 3.66 -3.19
N ILE A 191 25.46 3.90 -2.58
CA ILE A 191 25.24 5.09 -1.74
C ILE A 191 26.16 5.06 -0.52
N ALA A 192 26.20 3.92 0.19
CA ALA A 192 27.04 3.77 1.38
C ALA A 192 28.52 3.98 1.05
N ASP A 193 29.02 3.39 -0.03
CA ASP A 193 30.42 3.54 -0.48
C ASP A 193 30.73 5.00 -0.83
N LYS A 194 29.83 5.67 -1.56
CA LYS A 194 30.02 7.07 -1.96
C LYS A 194 30.13 8.03 -0.78
N TYR A 195 29.38 7.80 0.30
CA TYR A 195 29.30 8.73 1.43
C TYR A 195 29.97 8.19 2.71
N GLY A 196 30.71 7.08 2.62
CA GLY A 196 31.40 6.47 3.79
C GLY A 196 30.42 5.94 4.83
N GLY A 197 29.29 5.41 4.39
CA GLY A 197 28.22 4.89 5.25
C GLY A 197 28.27 3.37 5.45
N THR A 198 27.25 2.87 6.13
CA THR A 198 26.99 1.44 6.33
C THR A 198 25.67 1.08 5.66
N PRO A 199 25.64 0.12 4.72
CA PRO A 199 24.40 -0.33 4.13
C PRO A 199 23.59 -1.17 5.12
N GLY A 200 22.30 -0.95 5.18
CA GLY A 200 21.37 -1.67 6.05
C GLY A 200 20.16 -2.18 5.28
N GLY A 201 19.72 -3.39 5.64
CA GLY A 201 18.45 -3.97 5.23
C GLY A 201 17.35 -3.71 6.25
N HIS A 202 16.17 -4.26 6.01
CA HIS A 202 15.03 -4.21 6.91
C HIS A 202 14.97 -5.47 7.80
N ILE A 203 14.54 -5.34 9.05
CA ILE A 203 14.46 -6.49 9.97
C ILE A 203 13.56 -7.62 9.45
N GLY A 204 12.52 -7.29 8.67
CA GLY A 204 11.64 -8.25 8.00
C GLY A 204 12.35 -9.18 7.02
N ASP A 205 13.50 -8.75 6.45
CA ASP A 205 14.28 -9.56 5.48
C ASP A 205 14.74 -10.88 6.08
N LEU A 206 15.00 -10.91 7.38
CA LEU A 206 15.47 -12.10 8.09
C LEU A 206 14.45 -13.21 8.20
N VAL A 207 13.15 -12.86 8.05
CA VAL A 207 12.03 -13.80 8.15
C VAL A 207 11.20 -13.85 6.85
N SER A 208 11.71 -13.25 5.77
CA SER A 208 10.99 -13.13 4.48
C SER A 208 9.60 -12.50 4.63
N ALA A 209 9.45 -11.57 5.56
CA ALA A 209 8.24 -10.77 5.70
C ALA A 209 8.37 -9.54 4.80
N PRO A 210 7.57 -9.43 3.72
CA PRO A 210 7.58 -8.24 2.90
C PRO A 210 7.09 -7.05 3.73
N PHE A 211 7.72 -5.91 3.50
CA PHE A 211 7.33 -4.65 4.10
C PHE A 211 6.90 -3.70 3.00
N THR A 212 5.75 -3.10 3.12
CA THR A 212 5.22 -2.16 2.13
C THR A 212 4.67 -0.90 2.77
N ALA A 213 4.88 0.24 2.13
CA ALA A 213 4.18 1.49 2.39
C ALA A 213 2.90 1.62 1.53
N HIS A 214 2.74 0.77 0.51
CA HIS A 214 1.71 0.89 -0.53
C HIS A 214 0.87 -0.39 -0.62
N PHE A 215 0.11 -0.66 0.45
CA PHE A 215 -0.83 -1.78 0.47
C PHE A 215 -2.10 -1.41 -0.30
N VAL A 216 -2.38 -2.10 -1.42
CA VAL A 216 -3.52 -1.87 -2.30
C VAL A 216 -4.22 -3.19 -2.66
N GLY A 217 -5.35 -3.15 -3.38
CA GLY A 217 -6.09 -4.33 -3.81
C GLY A 217 -6.98 -4.97 -2.73
N GLY A 218 -7.53 -6.12 -3.05
CA GLY A 218 -8.42 -6.90 -2.17
C GLY A 218 -9.91 -6.59 -2.28
N CYS A 219 -10.30 -5.51 -2.96
CA CYS A 219 -11.68 -5.25 -3.37
C CYS A 219 -11.74 -5.09 -4.89
N VAL A 220 -11.40 -6.16 -5.58
CA VAL A 220 -11.16 -6.15 -7.03
C VAL A 220 -12.43 -5.94 -7.84
N ILE A 221 -12.32 -5.23 -8.95
CA ILE A 221 -13.40 -5.10 -9.94
C ILE A 221 -13.56 -6.42 -10.66
N GLY A 222 -14.78 -6.91 -10.81
CA GLY A 222 -15.13 -8.09 -11.57
C GLY A 222 -16.46 -7.91 -12.31
N GLU A 223 -16.74 -8.84 -13.21
CA GLU A 223 -17.98 -8.83 -14.00
C GLU A 223 -19.18 -9.35 -13.22
N SER A 224 -18.93 -10.04 -12.11
CA SER A 224 -19.94 -10.59 -11.21
C SER A 224 -19.35 -10.80 -9.79
N ALA A 225 -20.19 -11.24 -8.84
CA ALA A 225 -19.76 -11.59 -7.50
C ALA A 225 -18.80 -12.80 -7.48
N GLU A 226 -18.82 -13.63 -8.51
CA GLU A 226 -17.96 -14.81 -8.70
C GLU A 226 -16.58 -14.46 -9.26
N THR A 227 -16.38 -13.20 -9.73
CA THR A 227 -15.11 -12.77 -10.34
C THR A 227 -14.51 -11.54 -9.67
N GLY A 228 -15.25 -10.88 -8.78
CA GLY A 228 -14.76 -9.70 -8.07
C GLY A 228 -15.63 -9.30 -6.88
N VAL A 229 -15.21 -8.27 -6.18
CA VAL A 229 -15.90 -7.73 -5.00
C VAL A 229 -16.82 -6.57 -5.37
N ILE A 230 -16.41 -5.79 -6.34
CA ILE A 230 -17.13 -4.61 -6.83
C ILE A 230 -17.32 -4.68 -8.34
N ASP A 231 -18.33 -3.98 -8.82
CA ASP A 231 -18.53 -3.77 -10.26
C ASP A 231 -17.66 -2.60 -10.79
N ALA A 232 -17.71 -2.38 -12.09
CA ALA A 232 -16.95 -1.32 -12.75
C ALA A 232 -17.33 0.11 -12.33
N TYR A 233 -18.43 0.27 -11.61
CA TYR A 233 -18.91 1.53 -11.02
C TYR A 233 -18.61 1.62 -9.53
N HIS A 234 -17.76 0.73 -9.01
CA HIS A 234 -17.33 0.64 -7.63
C HIS A 234 -18.42 0.26 -6.62
N ARG A 235 -19.58 -0.28 -7.07
CA ARG A 235 -20.63 -0.81 -6.19
C ARG A 235 -20.26 -2.23 -5.76
N VAL A 236 -20.42 -2.53 -4.48
CA VAL A 236 -20.22 -3.91 -3.96
C VAL A 236 -21.27 -4.82 -4.56
N TRP A 237 -20.87 -5.95 -5.10
CA TRP A 237 -21.78 -6.95 -5.63
C TRP A 237 -22.80 -7.40 -4.58
N ASN A 238 -24.08 -7.50 -4.96
CA ASN A 238 -25.22 -7.75 -4.10
C ASN A 238 -25.60 -6.62 -3.13
N TYR A 239 -24.87 -5.50 -3.12
CA TYR A 239 -25.12 -4.32 -2.28
C TYR A 239 -24.92 -3.04 -3.09
N PRO A 240 -25.84 -2.74 -4.04
CA PRO A 240 -25.64 -1.67 -5.03
C PRO A 240 -25.53 -0.26 -4.44
N THR A 241 -25.93 -0.08 -3.19
CA THR A 241 -25.82 1.20 -2.45
C THR A 241 -24.57 1.31 -1.57
N LEU A 242 -23.70 0.29 -1.61
CA LEU A 242 -22.42 0.28 -0.93
C LEU A 242 -21.26 0.38 -1.93
N HIS A 243 -20.41 1.37 -1.78
CA HIS A 243 -19.32 1.67 -2.71
C HIS A 243 -17.96 1.63 -2.05
N ILE A 244 -16.93 1.24 -2.81
CA ILE A 244 -15.54 1.26 -2.37
C ILE A 244 -14.74 2.19 -3.30
N VAL A 245 -14.08 3.22 -2.74
CA VAL A 245 -13.36 4.24 -3.52
C VAL A 245 -11.99 4.55 -2.92
N ASP A 246 -11.27 3.54 -2.50
CA ASP A 246 -9.91 3.69 -1.95
C ASP A 246 -8.91 2.73 -2.60
N GLY A 247 -7.71 2.65 -2.07
CA GLY A 247 -6.64 1.80 -2.61
C GLY A 247 -6.98 0.31 -2.68
N SER A 248 -8.04 -0.16 -2.01
CA SER A 248 -8.45 -1.56 -2.11
C SER A 248 -8.98 -1.95 -3.49
N THR A 249 -9.33 -0.98 -4.33
CA THR A 249 -9.80 -1.20 -5.71
C THR A 249 -8.70 -1.32 -6.74
N ILE A 250 -7.44 -1.06 -6.38
CA ILE A 250 -6.27 -1.15 -7.26
C ILE A 250 -5.80 -2.60 -7.35
N THR A 251 -5.82 -3.18 -8.54
CA THR A 251 -5.59 -4.62 -8.74
C THR A 251 -4.21 -4.98 -9.28
N ALA A 252 -3.29 -4.01 -9.41
CA ALA A 252 -1.94 -4.22 -9.92
C ALA A 252 -0.88 -3.61 -9.00
N ASN A 253 0.33 -4.16 -9.05
CA ASN A 253 1.51 -3.47 -8.55
C ASN A 253 1.88 -2.38 -9.55
N LEU A 254 1.81 -1.14 -9.13
CA LEU A 254 2.04 0.01 -10.02
C LEU A 254 3.53 0.26 -10.27
N GLY A 255 4.39 -0.22 -9.38
CA GLY A 255 5.82 0.07 -9.41
C GLY A 255 6.16 1.54 -9.12
N VAL A 256 5.16 2.32 -8.69
CA VAL A 256 5.26 3.74 -8.33
C VAL A 256 4.31 4.05 -7.17
N ASN A 257 4.39 5.25 -6.61
CA ASN A 257 3.47 5.70 -5.55
C ASN A 257 2.01 5.67 -6.03
N PRO A 258 1.08 5.01 -5.32
CA PRO A 258 -0.26 4.71 -5.82
C PRO A 258 -1.27 5.85 -5.67
N SER A 259 -0.94 6.95 -4.96
CA SER A 259 -1.92 8.00 -4.59
C SER A 259 -2.64 8.60 -5.78
N LEU A 260 -1.92 8.90 -6.87
CA LEU A 260 -2.52 9.46 -8.08
C LEU A 260 -3.50 8.48 -8.73
N THR A 261 -3.14 7.21 -8.84
CA THR A 261 -4.00 6.17 -9.41
C THR A 261 -5.24 5.93 -8.54
N ILE A 262 -5.08 5.91 -7.21
CA ILE A 262 -6.20 5.79 -6.26
C ILE A 262 -7.18 6.96 -6.45
N THR A 263 -6.66 8.19 -6.51
CA THR A 263 -7.47 9.39 -6.72
C THR A 263 -8.19 9.35 -8.06
N ALA A 264 -7.48 9.04 -9.15
CA ALA A 264 -8.07 8.96 -10.49
C ALA A 264 -9.20 7.92 -10.58
N GLN A 265 -9.02 6.75 -9.96
CA GLN A 265 -10.10 5.74 -9.91
C GLN A 265 -11.30 6.19 -9.06
N ALA A 266 -11.05 6.83 -7.93
CA ALA A 266 -12.11 7.36 -7.10
C ALA A 266 -12.90 8.47 -7.82
N GLU A 267 -12.20 9.41 -8.46
CA GLU A 267 -12.82 10.47 -9.25
C GLU A 267 -13.62 9.90 -10.44
N ARG A 268 -13.06 8.91 -11.15
CA ARG A 268 -13.79 8.21 -12.22
C ARG A 268 -15.09 7.61 -11.69
N ALA A 269 -15.04 6.88 -10.58
CA ALA A 269 -16.22 6.26 -10.02
C ALA A 269 -17.29 7.30 -9.65
N LEU A 270 -16.88 8.40 -9.00
CA LEU A 270 -17.78 9.46 -8.55
C LEU A 270 -18.30 10.31 -9.71
N SER A 271 -17.54 10.48 -10.80
CA SER A 271 -17.98 11.21 -11.98
C SER A 271 -19.17 10.54 -12.70
N LEU A 272 -19.45 9.29 -12.42
CA LEU A 272 -20.56 8.53 -13.00
C LEU A 272 -21.83 8.54 -12.14
N TRP A 273 -21.80 9.25 -11.00
CA TRP A 273 -22.94 9.31 -10.08
C TRP A 273 -24.01 10.30 -10.57
N PRO A 274 -25.30 9.98 -10.36
CA PRO A 274 -26.38 10.92 -10.67
C PRO A 274 -26.33 12.12 -9.72
N ASN A 275 -26.78 13.28 -10.19
CA ASN A 275 -27.11 14.36 -9.28
C ASN A 275 -28.31 13.99 -8.41
N LYS A 276 -28.44 14.69 -7.28
CA LYS A 276 -29.54 14.43 -6.35
C LYS A 276 -30.91 14.68 -7.04
N GLY A 277 -31.69 13.61 -7.16
CA GLY A 277 -32.99 13.62 -7.75
C GLY A 277 -33.03 13.18 -9.22
N ASP A 278 -31.88 13.02 -9.86
CA ASP A 278 -31.79 12.49 -11.22
C ASP A 278 -31.87 10.96 -11.23
N GLU A 279 -32.20 10.41 -12.40
CA GLU A 279 -32.11 8.96 -12.64
C GLU A 279 -30.65 8.51 -12.69
N ASP A 280 -30.36 7.33 -12.14
CA ASP A 280 -29.02 6.76 -12.16
C ASP A 280 -28.68 6.23 -13.55
N PRO A 281 -27.67 6.80 -14.25
CA PRO A 281 -27.28 6.36 -15.58
C PRO A 281 -26.54 5.02 -15.59
N ARG A 282 -26.07 4.58 -14.42
CA ARG A 282 -25.33 3.33 -14.28
C ARG A 282 -26.29 2.14 -14.44
N PRO A 283 -25.96 1.13 -15.25
CA PRO A 283 -26.82 -0.04 -15.41
C PRO A 283 -27.02 -0.77 -14.08
N ILE A 284 -28.15 -1.45 -13.95
CA ILE A 284 -28.38 -2.38 -12.83
C ILE A 284 -27.28 -3.44 -12.84
N GLN A 285 -26.82 -3.85 -11.64
CA GLN A 285 -25.86 -4.96 -11.52
C GLN A 285 -26.37 -6.20 -12.28
N ASN A 286 -25.45 -6.98 -12.85
CA ASN A 286 -25.71 -8.15 -13.71
C ASN A 286 -26.17 -7.86 -15.16
N LEU A 287 -26.32 -6.59 -15.56
CA LEU A 287 -26.55 -6.26 -16.96
C LEU A 287 -25.27 -6.01 -17.79
N GLY A 288 -24.11 -6.33 -17.20
CA GLY A 288 -22.80 -6.12 -17.80
C GLY A 288 -22.30 -4.67 -17.74
N TYR A 289 -21.06 -4.48 -18.14
CA TYR A 289 -20.44 -3.15 -18.20
C TYR A 289 -20.95 -2.36 -19.41
N LYS A 290 -21.29 -1.10 -19.17
CA LYS A 290 -21.66 -0.14 -20.20
C LYS A 290 -20.83 1.12 -20.06
N ILE A 291 -20.24 1.59 -21.15
CA ILE A 291 -19.59 2.90 -21.17
C ILE A 291 -20.66 3.97 -21.04
N ILE A 292 -20.57 4.79 -20.02
CA ILE A 292 -21.42 5.96 -19.79
C ILE A 292 -20.56 7.21 -19.69
N SER A 293 -21.12 8.34 -20.10
CA SER A 293 -20.45 9.65 -19.97
C SER A 293 -20.47 10.13 -18.51
N PRO A 294 -19.44 10.87 -18.07
CA PRO A 294 -19.48 11.55 -16.78
C PRO A 294 -20.72 12.44 -16.65
N VAL A 295 -21.30 12.48 -15.46
CA VAL A 295 -22.45 13.31 -15.11
C VAL A 295 -21.96 14.69 -14.69
N ALA A 296 -22.36 15.73 -15.41
CA ALA A 296 -22.05 17.11 -15.03
C ALA A 296 -22.78 17.49 -13.72
N PRO A 297 -22.08 18.01 -12.70
CA PRO A 297 -22.73 18.42 -11.46
C PRO A 297 -23.63 19.65 -11.66
N HIS A 298 -24.86 19.61 -11.16
CA HIS A 298 -25.80 20.76 -11.21
C HIS A 298 -25.29 21.95 -10.39
N SER A 299 -24.58 21.68 -9.31
CA SER A 299 -24.04 22.71 -8.40
C SER A 299 -22.62 22.34 -8.00
N PRO A 300 -21.62 22.59 -8.85
CA PRO A 300 -20.24 22.32 -8.52
C PRO A 300 -19.79 23.17 -7.32
N PHE A 301 -19.23 22.53 -6.31
CA PHE A 301 -18.75 23.20 -5.09
C PHE A 301 -17.38 23.84 -5.26
N VAL A 302 -16.83 23.86 -6.45
CA VAL A 302 -15.54 24.49 -6.73
C VAL A 302 -15.77 25.94 -7.14
N PRO A 303 -15.23 26.93 -6.42
CA PRO A 303 -15.36 28.34 -6.80
C PRO A 303 -14.81 28.57 -8.21
N LYS A 304 -15.49 29.42 -8.96
CA LYS A 304 -15.04 29.83 -10.31
C LYS A 304 -13.62 30.39 -10.25
N GLY A 305 -12.73 29.91 -11.09
CA GLY A 305 -11.32 30.31 -11.15
C GLY A 305 -10.41 29.63 -10.12
N ALA A 306 -10.92 28.67 -9.30
CA ALA A 306 -10.07 27.90 -8.42
C ALA A 306 -9.22 26.90 -9.20
N VAL A 307 -8.01 26.58 -8.66
CA VAL A 307 -7.19 25.50 -9.17
C VAL A 307 -7.94 24.17 -8.98
N GLY A 308 -8.24 23.49 -10.09
CA GLY A 308 -9.07 22.28 -10.09
C GLY A 308 -10.54 22.52 -10.44
N GLU A 309 -10.92 23.75 -10.86
CA GLU A 309 -12.19 23.96 -11.52
C GLU A 309 -12.29 23.04 -12.75
N LEU A 310 -13.19 22.06 -12.67
CA LEU A 310 -13.50 21.20 -13.81
C LEU A 310 -14.31 22.03 -14.81
N THR A 311 -13.66 22.53 -15.83
CA THR A 311 -14.34 23.03 -17.02
C THR A 311 -14.82 21.82 -17.82
N VAL A 312 -16.04 21.36 -17.53
CA VAL A 312 -16.73 20.40 -18.38
C VAL A 312 -17.27 21.19 -19.56
N SER A 313 -16.57 21.14 -20.68
CA SER A 313 -17.00 21.68 -21.97
C SER A 313 -17.89 20.69 -22.69
#